data_e65d9aa8aa9ba66ef90d99a37d6e83cf
#
_entry.id   e65d9aa8aa9ba66ef90d99a37d6e83cf
#
_cell.length_a   1.000
_cell.length_b   1.000
_cell.length_c   1.000
_cell.angle_alpha   90.00
_cell.angle_beta   90.00
_cell.angle_gamma   90.00
#
_symmetry.space_group_name_H-M   'P 1'
#
loop_
_entity.id
_entity.type
_entity.pdbx_description
1 polymer ?
#
loop_
_entity_poly.entity_id
_entity_poly.type
_entity_poly.pdbx_seq_one_letter_code
_entity_poly.pdbx_strand_id
1 'polypeptide(L)'
;MKSIIAPLVAVALSTSGLGSAAFGQNADTVLLNGKIVTLDAAMPTAEALAVRDGKIVAVGTSADVRAFAGAGTRMIDLEGRTVVPGLIDSHMHAIRAALFYATEVNWIGTSSIPAAMERIKAAAQRSKPGQWIIVAGGWTEQQFREKRRPTQAELLAAAPDNPVYVQLFYSAALLTPAAYKALNITTDADVPPSGKIERAADGTPTGWIIGDNPTISGLFDKLPLPTFDESVEVTRQFFRELNRLGITGVSDPGGFNLTAPSYQPLFKLWQDGALTVRVVYSLFAQRRGKELEDYQTVTQMLPMGFGDDWLRFNGIGENVAWGMYNNDNPTEAQKEQLYQIYKWAASRRMTITQHWNNNRSVHHLLDVLERVDRETPIAPLRWSIAHLNDASPESLGRMKTLGVGWLMQNAMYFNGEAFLKARGNEAMRLAPPIMTALKLGIPIGGGTDAHRVMSYNPFVSLQWMVDGKTVGGTPTRDEEQLPTREEALRFYTLGSAWFTFDDERRGSLKAGKLADLAVLTRDYLTTPTGDIGATEALLTMVGGRIVYAAGPYAQFEEKRPAPP
;
A
#
# COMPACT_ATOMS: atom_id res chain seq x y z
N MET A 1 -44.73 70.02 21.52
CA MET A 1 -43.76 70.43 22.58
C MET A 1 -43.54 69.25 23.53
N LYS A 2 -42.48 68.54 23.41
CA LYS A 2 -41.80 67.77 24.46
C LYS A 2 -40.46 67.32 23.91
N SER A 3 -39.40 68.01 24.38
CA SER A 3 -37.99 67.70 24.10
C SER A 3 -37.64 66.33 24.70
N ILE A 4 -36.95 65.48 23.93
CA ILE A 4 -36.32 64.29 24.46
C ILE A 4 -34.79 64.48 24.25
N ILE A 5 -34.11 64.62 25.37
CA ILE A 5 -32.66 64.67 25.50
C ILE A 5 -32.12 63.24 25.38
N ALA A 6 -31.23 62.96 24.41
CA ALA A 6 -30.52 61.70 24.33
C ALA A 6 -29.18 61.80 25.12
N PRO A 7 -28.84 60.79 25.93
CA PRO A 7 -27.54 60.78 26.60
C PRO A 7 -26.42 60.32 25.65
N LEU A 8 -25.32 61.08 25.63
CA LEU A 8 -24.04 60.65 25.07
C LEU A 8 -23.49 59.44 25.85
N VAL A 9 -23.34 58.34 25.19
CA VAL A 9 -22.56 57.21 25.74
C VAL A 9 -21.11 57.37 25.30
N ALA A 10 -20.25 57.66 26.25
CA ALA A 10 -18.80 57.66 26.06
C ALA A 10 -18.33 56.20 25.89
N VAL A 11 -17.84 55.85 24.70
CA VAL A 11 -17.14 54.58 24.47
C VAL A 11 -15.74 54.72 25.03
N ALA A 12 -15.50 54.09 26.16
CA ALA A 12 -14.14 53.88 26.68
C ALA A 12 -13.46 52.80 25.80
N LEU A 13 -12.45 53.19 25.03
CA LEU A 13 -11.52 52.25 24.40
C LEU A 13 -10.71 51.58 25.51
N SER A 14 -11.13 50.42 25.93
CA SER A 14 -10.28 49.49 26.67
C SER A 14 -9.27 48.90 25.71
N THR A 15 -8.02 49.28 25.79
CA THR A 15 -6.86 48.58 25.27
C THR A 15 -6.80 47.23 25.99
N SER A 16 -7.52 46.25 25.46
CA SER A 16 -7.35 44.88 25.88
C SER A 16 -5.95 44.44 25.48
N GLY A 17 -5.13 44.20 26.46
CA GLY A 17 -3.79 43.69 26.33
C GLY A 17 -3.74 42.50 25.41
N LEU A 18 -2.70 42.46 24.60
CA LEU A 18 -2.24 41.26 23.90
C LEU A 18 -2.27 40.11 24.90
N GLY A 19 -3.23 39.22 24.74
CA GLY A 19 -3.33 38.00 25.52
C GLY A 19 -1.99 37.31 25.50
N SER A 20 -1.44 37.04 26.66
CA SER A 20 -0.32 36.14 26.86
C SER A 20 -0.63 34.89 26.07
N ALA A 21 0.12 34.68 24.99
CA ALA A 21 0.14 33.37 24.32
C ALA A 21 0.34 32.36 25.45
N ALA A 22 -0.61 31.48 25.64
CA ALA A 22 -0.46 30.35 26.53
C ALA A 22 0.87 29.72 26.19
N PHE A 23 1.90 29.90 27.00
CA PHE A 23 3.11 29.09 26.98
C PHE A 23 2.65 27.70 27.36
N GLY A 24 2.06 27.02 26.37
CA GLY A 24 1.59 25.65 26.46
C GLY A 24 2.79 24.75 26.63
N GLN A 25 2.54 23.67 27.31
CA GLN A 25 3.44 22.56 27.62
C GLN A 25 4.52 22.36 26.55
N ASN A 26 5.76 22.03 26.98
CA ASN A 26 6.89 21.75 26.10
C ASN A 26 6.57 20.59 25.10
N ALA A 27 7.24 20.57 23.98
CA ALA A 27 7.15 19.46 23.03
C ALA A 27 7.76 18.19 23.64
N ASP A 28 7.19 17.03 23.26
CA ASP A 28 7.74 15.70 23.62
C ASP A 28 9.03 15.43 22.85
N THR A 29 9.03 15.80 21.55
CA THR A 29 10.15 15.61 20.65
C THR A 29 10.31 16.83 19.75
N VAL A 30 11.56 17.24 19.55
CA VAL A 30 11.97 18.30 18.61
C VAL A 30 13.03 17.75 17.67
N LEU A 31 12.77 17.83 16.36
CA LEU A 31 13.70 17.47 15.30
C LEU A 31 14.25 18.77 14.69
N LEU A 32 15.59 18.88 14.59
CA LEU A 32 16.29 20.10 14.15
C LEU A 32 17.26 19.81 13.01
N ASN A 33 17.70 20.85 12.33
CA ASN A 33 18.78 20.81 11.35
C ASN A 33 18.54 19.81 10.21
N GLY A 34 17.30 19.71 9.71
CA GLY A 34 16.92 18.82 8.63
C GLY A 34 16.58 19.53 7.34
N LYS A 35 16.30 18.73 6.34
CA LYS A 35 15.65 19.13 5.09
C LYS A 35 14.24 18.53 5.09
N ILE A 36 13.28 19.28 5.62
CA ILE A 36 11.91 18.79 5.80
C ILE A 36 11.07 19.14 4.57
N VAL A 37 10.61 18.13 3.84
CA VAL A 37 9.65 18.25 2.73
C VAL A 37 8.26 18.18 3.34
N THR A 38 7.60 19.31 3.47
CA THR A 38 6.34 19.38 4.24
C THR A 38 5.13 18.92 3.46
N LEU A 39 5.15 19.08 2.13
CA LEU A 39 3.99 18.98 1.23
C LEU A 39 2.83 19.94 1.58
N ASP A 40 3.10 20.96 2.37
CA ASP A 40 2.21 22.11 2.59
C ASP A 40 2.58 23.22 1.62
N ALA A 41 1.64 23.65 0.77
CA ALA A 41 1.89 24.71 -0.22
C ALA A 41 2.30 26.06 0.40
N ALA A 42 1.87 26.31 1.64
CA ALA A 42 2.23 27.55 2.35
C ALA A 42 3.69 27.55 2.86
N MET A 43 4.27 26.38 3.10
CA MET A 43 5.64 26.20 3.59
C MET A 43 6.21 24.90 3.03
N PRO A 44 6.62 24.84 1.73
CA PRO A 44 7.03 23.60 1.07
C PRO A 44 8.23 22.90 1.72
N THR A 45 9.10 23.67 2.35
CA THR A 45 10.30 23.16 3.04
C THR A 45 10.47 23.83 4.42
N ALA A 46 11.07 23.09 5.36
CA ALA A 46 11.42 23.58 6.68
C ALA A 46 12.73 22.93 7.15
N GLU A 47 13.30 23.42 8.26
CA GLU A 47 14.52 22.86 8.87
C GLU A 47 14.22 22.02 10.11
N ALA A 48 13.07 22.26 10.74
CA ALA A 48 12.74 21.66 12.02
C ALA A 48 11.23 21.50 12.22
N LEU A 49 10.86 20.58 13.11
CA LEU A 49 9.49 20.42 13.62
C LEU A 49 9.48 20.00 15.10
N ALA A 50 8.40 20.37 15.79
CA ALA A 50 8.14 19.98 17.17
C ALA A 50 6.87 19.13 17.24
N VAL A 51 6.91 18.09 18.07
CA VAL A 51 5.82 17.13 18.29
C VAL A 51 5.40 17.14 19.74
N ARG A 52 4.08 17.13 19.97
CA ARG A 52 3.47 16.97 21.29
C ARG A 52 2.15 16.21 21.17
N ASP A 53 1.94 15.27 22.09
CA ASP A 53 0.71 14.44 22.14
C ASP A 53 0.37 13.80 20.78
N GLY A 54 1.40 13.28 20.09
CA GLY A 54 1.27 12.63 18.79
C GLY A 54 0.99 13.55 17.60
N LYS A 55 0.98 14.87 17.79
CA LYS A 55 0.74 15.88 16.75
C LYS A 55 1.91 16.80 16.55
N ILE A 56 2.05 17.31 15.34
CA ILE A 56 2.98 18.37 15.01
C ILE A 56 2.42 19.69 15.61
N VAL A 57 3.20 20.38 16.43
CA VAL A 57 2.81 21.64 17.06
C VAL A 57 3.52 22.85 16.45
N ALA A 58 4.68 22.64 15.83
CA ALA A 58 5.40 23.69 15.10
C ALA A 58 6.20 23.09 13.94
N VAL A 59 6.34 23.86 12.86
CA VAL A 59 7.21 23.59 11.72
C VAL A 59 7.85 24.90 11.31
N GLY A 60 9.15 24.93 11.03
CA GLY A 60 9.83 26.18 10.67
C GLY A 60 11.35 26.05 10.65
N THR A 61 12.04 27.16 11.00
CA THR A 61 13.50 27.15 11.17
C THR A 61 13.90 26.42 12.44
N SER A 62 15.14 25.93 12.50
CA SER A 62 15.67 25.30 13.72
C SER A 62 15.69 26.26 14.93
N ALA A 63 15.86 27.55 14.68
CA ALA A 63 15.84 28.58 15.73
C ALA A 63 14.43 28.72 16.33
N ASP A 64 13.40 28.86 15.49
CA ASP A 64 12.02 29.06 15.95
C ASP A 64 11.47 27.82 16.67
N VAL A 65 11.73 26.63 16.12
CA VAL A 65 11.19 25.39 16.67
C VAL A 65 11.88 24.97 17.97
N ARG A 66 13.14 25.36 18.17
CA ARG A 66 13.88 25.12 19.43
C ARG A 66 13.18 25.76 20.64
N ALA A 67 12.42 26.83 20.45
CA ALA A 67 11.66 27.48 21.53
C ALA A 67 10.56 26.59 22.14
N PHE A 68 10.16 25.51 21.47
CA PHE A 68 9.20 24.54 21.99
C PHE A 68 9.84 23.47 22.89
N ALA A 69 11.17 23.46 23.02
CA ALA A 69 11.87 22.47 23.84
C ALA A 69 11.87 22.87 25.32
N GLY A 70 11.76 21.89 26.21
CA GLY A 70 11.89 22.00 27.65
C GLY A 70 12.75 20.88 28.25
N ALA A 71 12.85 20.82 29.57
CA ALA A 71 13.74 19.87 30.26
C ALA A 71 13.49 18.38 29.91
N GLY A 72 12.25 18.02 29.57
CA GLY A 72 11.88 16.65 29.21
C GLY A 72 11.80 16.37 27.70
N THR A 73 12.10 17.37 26.88
CA THR A 73 11.98 17.24 25.43
C THR A 73 13.11 16.39 24.85
N ARG A 74 12.74 15.38 24.05
CA ARG A 74 13.69 14.61 23.23
C ARG A 74 14.17 15.45 22.06
N MET A 75 15.47 15.75 22.02
CA MET A 75 16.12 16.51 20.95
C MET A 75 16.76 15.56 19.95
N ILE A 76 16.39 15.68 18.68
CA ILE A 76 16.94 14.86 17.58
C ILE A 76 17.58 15.79 16.55
N ASP A 77 18.87 15.68 16.36
CA ASP A 77 19.60 16.35 15.29
C ASP A 77 19.48 15.53 13.99
N LEU A 78 18.91 16.12 12.96
CA LEU A 78 18.70 15.48 11.67
C LEU A 78 19.96 15.50 10.79
N GLU A 79 21.00 16.24 11.15
CA GLU A 79 22.28 16.30 10.43
C GLU A 79 22.11 16.59 8.92
N GLY A 80 21.16 17.45 8.55
CA GLY A 80 20.85 17.78 7.15
C GLY A 80 20.05 16.73 6.39
N ARG A 81 19.60 15.66 7.04
CA ARG A 81 18.84 14.58 6.38
C ARG A 81 17.47 15.02 5.94
N THR A 82 17.00 14.37 4.87
CA THR A 82 15.66 14.62 4.33
C THR A 82 14.61 13.93 5.18
N VAL A 83 13.58 14.70 5.55
CA VAL A 83 12.38 14.22 6.22
C VAL A 83 11.19 14.40 5.28
N VAL A 84 10.38 13.36 5.17
CA VAL A 84 9.14 13.36 4.38
C VAL A 84 7.95 13.00 5.28
N PRO A 85 6.72 13.39 4.91
CA PRO A 85 5.53 12.82 5.55
C PRO A 85 5.59 11.30 5.49
N GLY A 86 5.12 10.63 6.51
CA GLY A 86 5.04 9.18 6.55
C GLY A 86 4.29 8.65 5.34
N LEU A 87 4.89 7.67 4.66
CA LEU A 87 4.31 7.08 3.47
C LEU A 87 3.06 6.27 3.82
N ILE A 88 2.06 6.35 2.97
CA ILE A 88 0.80 5.63 3.08
C ILE A 88 0.62 4.82 1.81
N ASP A 89 0.62 3.50 1.94
CA ASP A 89 0.28 2.61 0.83
C ASP A 89 -1.24 2.48 0.72
N SER A 90 -1.80 3.01 -0.37
CA SER A 90 -3.26 3.07 -0.55
C SER A 90 -3.89 1.75 -0.97
N HIS A 91 -3.08 0.74 -1.30
CA HIS A 91 -3.55 -0.57 -1.75
C HIS A 91 -2.47 -1.63 -1.57
N MET A 92 -2.46 -2.27 -0.42
CA MET A 92 -1.55 -3.35 -0.06
C MET A 92 -2.32 -4.45 0.67
N HIS A 93 -2.19 -5.70 0.26
CA HIS A 93 -2.74 -6.85 0.97
C HIS A 93 -1.89 -7.17 2.22
N ALA A 94 -1.84 -6.23 3.14
CA ALA A 94 -0.93 -6.25 4.28
C ALA A 94 -1.21 -7.40 5.25
N ILE A 95 -2.49 -7.74 5.46
CA ILE A 95 -2.91 -8.86 6.32
C ILE A 95 -2.42 -10.17 5.73
N ARG A 96 -2.62 -10.38 4.43
CA ARG A 96 -2.16 -11.58 3.73
C ARG A 96 -0.63 -11.67 3.68
N ALA A 97 0.05 -10.54 3.43
CA ALA A 97 1.51 -10.48 3.42
C ALA A 97 2.10 -10.84 4.78
N ALA A 98 1.51 -10.34 5.86
CA ALA A 98 1.97 -10.60 7.21
C ALA A 98 1.97 -12.10 7.57
N LEU A 99 0.97 -12.86 7.13
CA LEU A 99 0.84 -14.29 7.46
C LEU A 99 2.03 -15.14 6.99
N PHE A 100 2.73 -14.73 5.94
CA PHE A 100 3.81 -15.51 5.32
C PHE A 100 5.20 -14.88 5.47
N TYR A 101 5.29 -13.69 6.02
CA TYR A 101 6.53 -12.90 6.03
C TYR A 101 7.75 -13.62 6.63
N ALA A 102 7.59 -14.42 7.68
CA ALA A 102 8.72 -15.13 8.31
C ALA A 102 9.30 -16.27 7.45
N THR A 103 8.48 -16.86 6.57
CA THR A 103 8.91 -17.94 5.66
C THR A 103 9.19 -17.44 4.26
N GLU A 104 8.94 -16.15 4.00
CA GLU A 104 9.11 -15.54 2.71
C GLU A 104 10.57 -15.17 2.45
N VAL A 105 11.04 -15.52 1.26
CA VAL A 105 12.28 -15.03 0.68
C VAL A 105 11.93 -14.04 -0.43
N ASN A 106 12.29 -12.80 -0.21
CA ASN A 106 11.97 -11.73 -1.12
C ASN A 106 13.10 -11.57 -2.17
N TRP A 107 12.73 -11.47 -3.44
CA TRP A 107 13.64 -11.26 -4.58
C TRP A 107 13.64 -9.82 -5.09
N ILE A 108 13.08 -8.90 -4.34
CA ILE A 108 13.10 -7.47 -4.68
C ILE A 108 14.54 -6.99 -4.79
N GLY A 109 14.86 -6.34 -5.92
CA GLY A 109 16.20 -5.79 -6.18
C GLY A 109 17.27 -6.83 -6.54
N THR A 110 16.95 -8.13 -6.66
CA THR A 110 17.91 -9.11 -7.20
C THR A 110 18.03 -8.95 -8.71
N SER A 111 19.24 -8.81 -9.22
CA SER A 111 19.52 -8.57 -10.65
C SER A 111 20.01 -9.80 -11.41
N SER A 112 20.04 -10.97 -10.77
CA SER A 112 20.49 -12.22 -11.39
C SER A 112 19.90 -13.44 -10.68
N ILE A 113 19.78 -14.55 -11.41
CA ILE A 113 19.35 -15.85 -10.84
C ILE A 113 20.32 -16.32 -9.74
N PRO A 114 21.66 -16.27 -9.89
CA PRO A 114 22.56 -16.61 -8.78
C PRO A 114 22.29 -15.81 -7.51
N ALA A 115 22.05 -14.49 -7.62
CA ALA A 115 21.74 -13.66 -6.44
C ALA A 115 20.40 -14.06 -5.79
N ALA A 116 19.39 -14.45 -6.58
CA ALA A 116 18.13 -14.97 -6.07
C ALA A 116 18.32 -16.33 -5.36
N MET A 117 19.14 -17.23 -5.93
CA MET A 117 19.47 -18.54 -5.33
C MET A 117 20.27 -18.40 -4.03
N GLU A 118 21.18 -17.42 -3.91
CA GLU A 118 21.88 -17.15 -2.64
C GLU A 118 20.91 -16.74 -1.53
N ARG A 119 19.84 -15.99 -1.84
CA ARG A 119 18.78 -15.69 -0.85
C ARG A 119 18.03 -16.96 -0.40
N ILE A 120 17.70 -17.86 -1.33
CA ILE A 120 17.09 -19.17 -1.02
C ILE A 120 18.04 -20.00 -0.13
N LYS A 121 19.33 -20.09 -0.49
CA LYS A 121 20.35 -20.81 0.26
C LYS A 121 20.52 -20.25 1.68
N ALA A 122 20.56 -18.93 1.82
CA ALA A 122 20.62 -18.27 3.12
C ALA A 122 19.38 -18.55 3.98
N ALA A 123 18.20 -18.67 3.37
CA ALA A 123 16.99 -19.08 4.07
C ALA A 123 17.06 -20.56 4.48
N ALA A 124 17.50 -21.46 3.59
CA ALA A 124 17.67 -22.88 3.89
C ALA A 124 18.63 -23.12 5.06
N GLN A 125 19.73 -22.38 5.13
CA GLN A 125 20.69 -22.47 6.23
C GLN A 125 20.10 -22.09 7.61
N ARG A 126 19.08 -21.24 7.63
CA ARG A 126 18.38 -20.82 8.87
C ARG A 126 17.17 -21.68 9.18
N SER A 127 16.71 -22.48 8.23
CA SER A 127 15.51 -23.31 8.33
C SER A 127 15.87 -24.73 8.74
N LYS A 128 14.94 -25.41 9.41
CA LYS A 128 15.08 -26.86 9.66
C LYS A 128 14.82 -27.64 8.36
N PRO A 129 15.45 -28.81 8.16
CA PRO A 129 15.07 -29.70 7.09
C PRO A 129 13.56 -29.94 7.04
N GLY A 130 12.96 -29.89 5.86
CA GLY A 130 11.52 -30.02 5.67
C GLY A 130 10.70 -28.76 5.94
N GLN A 131 11.28 -27.69 6.49
CA GLN A 131 10.61 -26.41 6.64
C GLN A 131 10.46 -25.71 5.27
N TRP A 132 9.29 -25.14 5.01
CA TRP A 132 9.00 -24.46 3.77
C TRP A 132 9.81 -23.15 3.59
N ILE A 133 10.22 -22.91 2.34
CA ILE A 133 10.78 -21.63 1.87
C ILE A 133 9.88 -21.15 0.76
N ILE A 134 9.40 -19.91 0.87
CA ILE A 134 8.38 -19.36 -0.01
C ILE A 134 8.90 -18.08 -0.64
N VAL A 135 8.81 -17.96 -1.97
CA VAL A 135 8.90 -16.69 -2.71
C VAL A 135 7.51 -16.38 -3.19
N ALA A 136 6.79 -15.52 -2.45
CA ALA A 136 5.37 -15.27 -2.69
C ALA A 136 5.10 -14.43 -3.96
N GLY A 137 6.10 -13.73 -4.49
CA GLY A 137 5.99 -12.90 -5.70
C GLY A 137 6.93 -11.69 -5.67
N GLY A 138 6.51 -10.60 -6.31
CA GLY A 138 7.28 -9.36 -6.37
C GLY A 138 8.54 -9.45 -7.24
N TRP A 139 8.53 -10.32 -8.24
CA TRP A 139 9.64 -10.51 -9.17
C TRP A 139 9.13 -10.90 -10.57
N THR A 140 10.02 -10.76 -11.56
CA THR A 140 9.84 -11.26 -12.92
C THR A 140 11.20 -11.62 -13.52
N GLU A 141 11.24 -12.52 -14.51
CA GLU A 141 12.47 -12.87 -15.23
C GLU A 141 13.13 -11.65 -15.89
N GLN A 142 12.38 -10.59 -16.16
CA GLN A 142 12.92 -9.38 -16.77
C GLN A 142 13.89 -8.60 -15.87
N GLN A 143 13.84 -8.80 -14.55
CA GLN A 143 14.80 -8.20 -13.63
C GLN A 143 16.18 -8.89 -13.65
N PHE A 144 16.22 -10.17 -14.07
CA PHE A 144 17.45 -10.93 -14.09
C PHE A 144 18.29 -10.62 -15.34
N ARG A 145 19.59 -10.60 -15.17
CA ARG A 145 20.55 -10.47 -16.28
C ARG A 145 20.39 -11.59 -17.30
N GLU A 146 20.02 -12.79 -16.84
CA GLU A 146 19.80 -13.99 -17.64
C GLU A 146 18.50 -13.93 -18.48
N LYS A 147 17.60 -13.02 -18.18
CA LYS A 147 16.30 -12.83 -18.89
C LYS A 147 15.51 -14.14 -19.06
N ARG A 148 15.58 -15.01 -18.08
CA ARG A 148 14.85 -16.29 -18.04
C ARG A 148 14.32 -16.59 -16.65
N ARG A 149 13.38 -17.49 -16.57
CA ARG A 149 12.92 -18.08 -15.31
C ARG A 149 13.99 -19.00 -14.72
N PRO A 150 14.11 -19.13 -13.38
CA PRO A 150 14.95 -20.13 -12.74
C PRO A 150 14.46 -21.55 -13.04
N THR A 151 15.33 -22.52 -12.87
CA THR A 151 15.07 -23.95 -13.05
C THR A 151 14.87 -24.65 -11.70
N GLN A 152 14.19 -25.81 -11.73
CA GLN A 152 14.06 -26.65 -10.53
C GLN A 152 15.42 -27.12 -9.99
N ALA A 153 16.36 -27.39 -10.90
CA ALA A 153 17.72 -27.80 -10.51
C ALA A 153 18.46 -26.69 -9.72
N GLU A 154 18.31 -25.42 -10.14
CA GLU A 154 18.89 -24.28 -9.42
C GLU A 154 18.28 -24.13 -8.00
N LEU A 155 16.96 -24.32 -7.86
CA LEU A 155 16.32 -24.33 -6.54
C LEU A 155 16.79 -25.48 -5.66
N LEU A 156 16.87 -26.69 -6.24
CA LEU A 156 17.31 -27.89 -5.51
C LEU A 156 18.75 -27.75 -5.03
N ALA A 157 19.64 -27.16 -5.84
CA ALA A 157 21.01 -26.87 -5.46
C ALA A 157 21.11 -25.86 -4.31
N ALA A 158 20.21 -24.88 -4.25
CA ALA A 158 20.17 -23.86 -3.19
C ALA A 158 19.54 -24.36 -1.89
N ALA A 159 18.54 -25.26 -1.96
CA ALA A 159 17.80 -25.78 -0.80
C ALA A 159 17.47 -27.26 -0.98
N PRO A 160 18.44 -28.17 -0.82
CA PRO A 160 18.27 -29.59 -1.12
C PRO A 160 17.29 -30.30 -0.16
N ASP A 161 17.18 -29.85 1.08
CA ASP A 161 16.44 -30.50 2.15
C ASP A 161 15.09 -29.83 2.46
N ASN A 162 14.76 -28.75 1.71
CA ASN A 162 13.57 -27.95 1.98
C ASN A 162 12.57 -27.99 0.83
N PRO A 163 11.26 -28.06 1.12
CA PRO A 163 10.25 -27.73 0.12
C PRO A 163 10.32 -26.23 -0.21
N VAL A 164 10.48 -25.89 -1.49
CA VAL A 164 10.54 -24.51 -1.98
C VAL A 164 9.39 -24.25 -2.94
N TYR A 165 8.68 -23.15 -2.74
CA TYR A 165 7.62 -22.65 -3.61
C TYR A 165 8.00 -21.24 -4.09
N VAL A 166 8.05 -21.05 -5.41
CA VAL A 166 8.37 -19.76 -6.04
C VAL A 166 7.24 -19.36 -6.97
N GLN A 167 6.46 -18.34 -6.59
CA GLN A 167 5.35 -17.85 -7.39
C GLN A 167 5.81 -16.80 -8.40
N LEU A 168 5.29 -16.88 -9.63
CA LEU A 168 5.42 -15.87 -10.67
C LEU A 168 4.03 -15.31 -11.01
N PHE A 169 3.69 -14.17 -10.45
CA PHE A 169 2.35 -13.58 -10.52
C PHE A 169 1.25 -14.60 -10.13
N TYR A 170 0.12 -14.56 -10.82
CA TYR A 170 -0.93 -15.58 -10.75
C TYR A 170 -0.96 -16.48 -11.98
N SER A 171 0.21 -16.73 -12.60
CA SER A 171 0.32 -17.49 -13.83
C SER A 171 1.14 -18.77 -13.72
N ALA A 172 2.06 -18.84 -12.77
CA ALA A 172 2.94 -19.99 -12.60
C ALA A 172 3.52 -20.11 -11.20
N ALA A 173 3.94 -21.33 -10.83
CA ALA A 173 4.73 -21.59 -9.62
C ALA A 173 5.82 -22.63 -9.91
N LEU A 174 7.05 -22.39 -9.44
CA LEU A 174 8.14 -23.34 -9.49
C LEU A 174 8.29 -24.03 -8.13
N LEU A 175 8.34 -25.36 -8.15
CA LEU A 175 8.37 -26.19 -6.94
C LEU A 175 9.57 -27.14 -6.98
N THR A 176 10.23 -27.34 -5.82
CA THR A 176 11.19 -28.45 -5.65
C THR A 176 10.47 -29.80 -5.59
N PRO A 177 11.16 -30.93 -5.84
CA PRO A 177 10.57 -32.26 -5.65
C PRO A 177 10.00 -32.49 -4.26
N ALA A 178 10.63 -31.94 -3.21
CA ALA A 178 10.12 -31.97 -1.85
C ALA A 178 8.78 -31.22 -1.69
N ALA A 179 8.61 -30.08 -2.38
CA ALA A 179 7.36 -29.31 -2.40
C ALA A 179 6.25 -30.07 -3.14
N TYR A 180 6.54 -30.66 -4.30
CA TYR A 180 5.59 -31.54 -5.02
C TYR A 180 5.08 -32.67 -4.11
N LYS A 181 6.00 -33.35 -3.43
CA LYS A 181 5.66 -34.41 -2.46
C LYS A 181 4.80 -33.90 -1.31
N ALA A 182 5.16 -32.77 -0.73
CA ALA A 182 4.44 -32.19 0.42
C ALA A 182 3.01 -31.74 0.05
N LEU A 183 2.80 -31.32 -1.21
CA LEU A 183 1.48 -30.93 -1.73
C LEU A 183 0.68 -32.12 -2.32
N ASN A 184 1.24 -33.35 -2.32
CA ASN A 184 0.67 -34.55 -2.93
C ASN A 184 0.35 -34.37 -4.43
N ILE A 185 1.25 -33.69 -5.17
CA ILE A 185 1.11 -33.47 -6.61
C ILE A 185 2.00 -34.48 -7.34
N THR A 186 1.39 -35.39 -8.10
CA THR A 186 2.07 -36.41 -8.89
C THR A 186 1.71 -36.32 -10.36
N THR A 187 0.49 -35.88 -10.69
CA THR A 187 -0.05 -35.77 -12.04
C THR A 187 -0.76 -34.41 -12.21
N ASP A 188 -1.13 -34.07 -13.44
CA ASP A 188 -1.91 -32.88 -13.74
C ASP A 188 -3.29 -32.89 -13.05
N ALA A 189 -3.84 -34.07 -12.75
CA ALA A 189 -5.11 -34.20 -12.03
C ALA A 189 -5.03 -33.71 -10.54
N ASP A 190 -3.84 -33.67 -9.96
CA ASP A 190 -3.61 -33.21 -8.58
C ASP A 190 -3.46 -31.69 -8.50
N VAL A 191 -3.25 -31.02 -9.65
CA VAL A 191 -3.17 -29.56 -9.77
C VAL A 191 -4.59 -28.99 -9.70
N PRO A 192 -4.82 -27.84 -9.03
CA PRO A 192 -6.13 -27.19 -9.06
C PRO A 192 -6.67 -27.00 -10.48
N PRO A 193 -8.01 -26.93 -10.66
CA PRO A 193 -8.63 -26.82 -11.98
C PRO A 193 -7.96 -25.77 -12.89
N SER A 194 -7.87 -26.04 -14.18
CA SER A 194 -7.18 -25.26 -15.22
C SER A 194 -5.65 -25.24 -15.18
N GLY A 195 -5.01 -25.81 -14.15
CA GLY A 195 -3.57 -25.92 -14.06
C GLY A 195 -3.00 -27.17 -14.72
N LYS A 196 -1.70 -27.11 -15.02
CA LYS A 196 -0.94 -28.25 -15.55
C LYS A 196 0.53 -28.18 -15.12
N ILE A 197 1.18 -29.34 -15.06
CA ILE A 197 2.62 -29.46 -14.90
C ILE A 197 3.29 -29.16 -16.25
N GLU A 198 4.15 -28.13 -16.28
CA GLU A 198 4.94 -27.82 -17.48
C GLU A 198 5.98 -28.93 -17.73
N ARG A 199 6.09 -29.33 -18.98
CA ARG A 199 7.02 -30.39 -19.42
C ARG A 199 7.97 -29.86 -20.49
N ALA A 200 9.21 -30.33 -20.46
CA ALA A 200 10.18 -30.13 -21.52
C ALA A 200 9.78 -30.93 -22.79
N ALA A 201 10.50 -30.72 -23.90
CA ALA A 201 10.23 -31.38 -25.18
C ALA A 201 10.31 -32.92 -25.11
N ASP A 202 11.09 -33.46 -24.18
CA ASP A 202 11.24 -34.90 -23.92
C ASP A 202 10.17 -35.47 -22.97
N GLY A 203 9.22 -34.64 -22.52
CA GLY A 203 8.16 -35.02 -21.59
C GLY A 203 8.54 -34.91 -20.09
N THR A 204 9.77 -34.57 -19.77
CA THR A 204 10.24 -34.42 -18.37
C THR A 204 9.60 -33.22 -17.71
N PRO A 205 9.05 -33.30 -16.47
CA PRO A 205 8.55 -32.16 -15.73
C PRO A 205 9.65 -31.11 -15.48
N THR A 206 9.36 -29.84 -15.76
CA THR A 206 10.31 -28.74 -15.54
C THR A 206 10.34 -28.25 -14.09
N GLY A 207 9.40 -28.71 -13.28
CA GLY A 207 9.16 -28.20 -11.92
C GLY A 207 8.18 -27.04 -11.88
N TRP A 208 7.81 -26.46 -13.02
CA TRP A 208 6.81 -25.40 -13.10
C TRP A 208 5.40 -25.99 -13.19
N ILE A 209 4.48 -25.36 -12.45
CA ILE A 209 3.03 -25.50 -12.63
C ILE A 209 2.54 -24.22 -13.29
N ILE A 210 1.81 -24.35 -14.38
CA ILE A 210 1.22 -23.22 -15.13
C ILE A 210 -0.29 -23.24 -14.92
N GLY A 211 -0.88 -22.08 -14.71
CA GLY A 211 -2.33 -21.97 -14.51
C GLY A 211 -2.79 -20.52 -14.49
N ASP A 212 -4.03 -20.34 -14.10
CA ASP A 212 -4.65 -19.04 -13.89
C ASP A 212 -4.65 -18.65 -12.39
N ASN A 213 -5.26 -17.50 -12.07
CA ASN A 213 -5.35 -17.03 -10.68
C ASN A 213 -5.99 -18.07 -9.73
N PRO A 214 -7.13 -18.72 -10.04
CA PRO A 214 -7.68 -19.78 -9.19
C PRO A 214 -6.72 -20.94 -8.95
N THR A 215 -5.98 -21.36 -9.97
CA THR A 215 -4.98 -22.44 -9.87
C THR A 215 -3.85 -22.07 -8.91
N ILE A 216 -3.21 -20.92 -9.15
CA ILE A 216 -2.03 -20.51 -8.38
C ILE A 216 -2.41 -20.12 -6.94
N SER A 217 -3.56 -19.47 -6.74
CA SER A 217 -4.09 -19.22 -5.40
C SER A 217 -4.42 -20.52 -4.67
N GLY A 218 -5.04 -21.48 -5.35
CA GLY A 218 -5.35 -22.79 -4.76
C GLY A 218 -4.12 -23.62 -4.40
N LEU A 219 -2.99 -23.45 -5.10
CA LEU A 219 -1.70 -24.03 -4.71
C LEU A 219 -1.14 -23.33 -3.45
N PHE A 220 -1.17 -22.01 -3.46
CA PHE A 220 -0.67 -21.21 -2.34
C PHE A 220 -1.45 -21.48 -1.04
N ASP A 221 -2.76 -21.68 -1.14
CA ASP A 221 -3.63 -21.98 0.02
C ASP A 221 -3.37 -23.34 0.68
N LYS A 222 -2.67 -24.25 -0.03
CA LYS A 222 -2.21 -25.53 0.52
C LYS A 222 -0.91 -25.41 1.33
N LEU A 223 -0.24 -24.25 1.28
CA LEU A 223 0.98 -24.01 2.08
C LEU A 223 0.64 -23.91 3.56
N PRO A 224 1.52 -24.40 4.45
CA PRO A 224 1.25 -24.36 5.87
C PRO A 224 1.17 -22.93 6.40
N LEU A 225 0.15 -22.65 7.18
CA LEU A 225 0.01 -21.40 7.91
C LEU A 225 0.71 -21.49 9.25
N PRO A 226 1.30 -20.38 9.75
CA PRO A 226 1.83 -20.32 11.11
C PRO A 226 0.70 -20.47 12.14
N THR A 227 1.05 -20.86 13.35
CA THR A 227 0.13 -20.82 14.51
C THR A 227 -0.31 -19.39 14.80
N PHE A 228 -1.34 -19.22 15.65
CA PHE A 228 -1.81 -17.87 15.99
C PHE A 228 -0.70 -16.99 16.59
N ASP A 229 0.05 -17.49 17.57
CA ASP A 229 1.11 -16.73 18.24
C ASP A 229 2.26 -16.40 17.27
N GLU A 230 2.64 -17.34 16.41
CA GLU A 230 3.60 -17.08 15.33
C GLU A 230 3.06 -16.02 14.38
N SER A 231 1.78 -16.08 14.00
CA SER A 231 1.14 -15.09 13.11
C SER A 231 1.16 -13.66 13.71
N VAL A 232 0.95 -13.53 15.02
CA VAL A 232 1.06 -12.24 15.73
C VAL A 232 2.49 -11.70 15.64
N GLU A 233 3.50 -12.55 15.92
CA GLU A 233 4.91 -12.10 15.86
C GLU A 233 5.35 -11.80 14.43
N VAL A 234 4.94 -12.62 13.46
CA VAL A 234 5.27 -12.39 12.03
C VAL A 234 4.61 -11.12 11.50
N THR A 235 3.36 -10.83 11.90
CA THR A 235 2.69 -9.57 11.58
C THR A 235 3.45 -8.37 12.14
N ARG A 236 3.97 -8.47 13.35
CA ARG A 236 4.80 -7.45 13.99
C ARG A 236 6.10 -7.22 13.20
N GLN A 237 6.76 -8.29 12.77
CA GLN A 237 8.00 -8.22 11.98
C GLN A 237 7.75 -7.57 10.62
N PHE A 238 6.66 -7.92 9.96
CA PHE A 238 6.27 -7.30 8.70
C PHE A 238 6.01 -5.80 8.85
N PHE A 239 5.27 -5.39 9.88
CA PHE A 239 5.03 -3.97 10.11
C PHE A 239 6.32 -3.20 10.45
N ARG A 240 7.26 -3.82 11.15
CA ARG A 240 8.59 -3.25 11.37
C ARG A 240 9.35 -3.07 10.03
N GLU A 241 9.23 -4.04 9.12
CA GLU A 241 9.79 -3.91 7.77
C GLU A 241 9.15 -2.77 6.99
N LEU A 242 7.83 -2.60 7.07
CA LEU A 242 7.15 -1.45 6.47
C LEU A 242 7.65 -0.12 7.07
N ASN A 243 7.85 -0.06 8.39
CA ASN A 243 8.44 1.12 9.03
C ASN A 243 9.88 1.38 8.58
N ARG A 244 10.70 0.34 8.35
CA ARG A 244 12.05 0.48 7.74
C ARG A 244 12.00 1.14 6.37
N LEU A 245 10.90 1.01 5.66
CA LEU A 245 10.64 1.64 4.37
C LEU A 245 9.91 2.99 4.48
N GLY A 246 9.74 3.53 5.70
CA GLY A 246 9.07 4.81 5.92
C GLY A 246 7.55 4.76 5.82
N ILE A 247 6.95 3.57 5.71
CA ILE A 247 5.50 3.42 5.67
C ILE A 247 4.93 3.58 7.08
N THR A 248 3.96 4.47 7.23
CA THR A 248 3.24 4.78 8.47
C THR A 248 1.78 4.37 8.42
N GLY A 249 1.26 4.07 7.24
CA GLY A 249 -0.12 3.65 7.05
C GLY A 249 -0.30 2.78 5.82
N VAL A 250 -1.27 1.87 5.88
CA VAL A 250 -1.68 1.01 4.77
C VAL A 250 -3.20 0.95 4.67
N SER A 251 -3.70 0.87 3.44
CA SER A 251 -5.08 0.47 3.14
C SER A 251 -5.06 -0.96 2.61
N ASP A 252 -5.63 -1.88 3.37
CA ASP A 252 -5.78 -3.28 2.97
C ASP A 252 -7.15 -3.48 2.29
N PRO A 253 -7.18 -3.84 1.00
CA PRO A 253 -8.43 -3.98 0.26
C PRO A 253 -9.15 -5.31 0.52
N GLY A 254 -8.74 -6.07 1.52
CA GLY A 254 -9.14 -7.47 1.72
C GLY A 254 -8.36 -8.42 0.81
N GLY A 255 -8.89 -9.60 0.57
CA GLY A 255 -8.22 -10.54 -0.32
C GLY A 255 -8.86 -11.92 -0.35
N PHE A 256 -8.42 -12.71 -1.34
CA PHE A 256 -8.85 -14.09 -1.49
C PHE A 256 -8.48 -14.93 -0.27
N ASN A 257 -9.45 -15.75 0.20
CA ASN A 257 -9.31 -16.71 1.30
C ASN A 257 -8.96 -16.09 2.67
N LEU A 258 -9.10 -14.77 2.84
CA LEU A 258 -9.01 -14.13 4.14
C LEU A 258 -10.32 -14.31 4.89
N THR A 259 -10.28 -15.16 5.89
CA THR A 259 -11.40 -15.41 6.82
C THR A 259 -11.21 -14.66 8.13
N ALA A 260 -12.18 -14.64 9.00
CA ALA A 260 -12.09 -13.98 10.30
C ALA A 260 -10.81 -14.34 11.11
N PRO A 261 -10.36 -15.62 11.17
CA PRO A 261 -9.08 -15.98 11.78
C PRO A 261 -7.87 -15.26 11.20
N SER A 262 -7.86 -14.96 9.90
CA SER A 262 -6.73 -14.26 9.25
C SER A 262 -6.53 -12.83 9.76
N TYR A 263 -7.58 -12.19 10.25
CA TYR A 263 -7.54 -10.83 10.81
C TYR A 263 -7.15 -10.81 12.30
N GLN A 264 -7.30 -11.93 13.02
CA GLN A 264 -7.08 -11.97 14.49
C GLN A 264 -5.68 -11.53 14.92
N PRO A 265 -4.57 -11.86 14.25
CA PRO A 265 -3.24 -11.37 14.62
C PRO A 265 -3.15 -9.84 14.59
N LEU A 266 -3.75 -9.19 13.58
CA LEU A 266 -3.82 -7.74 13.49
C LEU A 266 -4.63 -7.14 14.66
N PHE A 267 -5.81 -7.71 14.94
CA PHE A 267 -6.65 -7.26 16.05
C PHE A 267 -5.98 -7.45 17.40
N LYS A 268 -5.22 -8.55 17.59
CA LYS A 268 -4.43 -8.76 18.82
C LYS A 268 -3.38 -7.66 19.00
N LEU A 269 -2.63 -7.33 17.95
CA LEU A 269 -1.65 -6.23 18.01
C LEU A 269 -2.32 -4.89 18.31
N TRP A 270 -3.49 -4.65 17.77
CA TRP A 270 -4.27 -3.44 18.04
C TRP A 270 -4.72 -3.37 19.50
N GLN A 271 -5.30 -4.45 20.03
CA GLN A 271 -5.74 -4.56 21.44
C GLN A 271 -4.58 -4.35 22.42
N ASP A 272 -3.38 -4.82 22.06
CA ASP A 272 -2.17 -4.67 22.89
C ASP A 272 -1.53 -3.28 22.76
N GLY A 273 -2.08 -2.36 21.92
CA GLY A 273 -1.43 -1.08 21.62
C GLY A 273 -0.09 -1.21 20.88
N ALA A 274 0.14 -2.35 20.22
CA ALA A 274 1.42 -2.76 19.65
C ALA A 274 1.53 -2.51 18.13
N LEU A 275 0.49 -1.93 17.50
CA LEU A 275 0.58 -1.53 16.09
C LEU A 275 1.62 -0.42 15.91
N THR A 276 2.41 -0.54 14.86
CA THR A 276 3.42 0.43 14.44
C THR A 276 3.11 1.03 13.07
N VAL A 277 2.09 0.54 12.39
CA VAL A 277 1.52 1.04 11.15
C VAL A 277 0.03 1.23 11.36
N ARG A 278 -0.52 2.33 10.86
CA ARG A 278 -1.97 2.53 10.85
C ARG A 278 -2.59 1.69 9.76
N VAL A 279 -3.55 0.86 10.10
CA VAL A 279 -4.20 -0.04 9.14
C VAL A 279 -5.65 0.38 8.94
N VAL A 280 -5.99 0.64 7.70
CA VAL A 280 -7.37 0.83 7.26
C VAL A 280 -7.72 -0.37 6.40
N TYR A 281 -8.76 -1.12 6.76
CA TYR A 281 -9.08 -2.38 6.10
C TYR A 281 -10.48 -2.39 5.49
N SER A 282 -10.59 -3.03 4.33
CA SER A 282 -11.86 -3.35 3.68
C SER A 282 -12.15 -4.83 3.78
N LEU A 283 -13.42 -5.19 3.68
CA LEU A 283 -13.85 -6.58 3.69
C LEU A 283 -14.14 -7.07 2.28
N PHE A 284 -13.79 -8.32 2.03
CA PHE A 284 -13.84 -8.99 0.74
C PHE A 284 -14.81 -10.18 0.82
N ALA A 285 -15.79 -10.25 -0.11
CA ALA A 285 -16.72 -11.36 -0.14
C ALA A 285 -16.06 -12.66 -0.63
N GLN A 286 -16.20 -13.73 0.14
CA GLN A 286 -15.53 -15.00 -0.16
C GLN A 286 -16.40 -15.96 -0.99
N ARG A 287 -17.75 -15.87 -0.90
CA ARG A 287 -18.68 -16.81 -1.55
C ARG A 287 -19.24 -16.23 -2.85
N ARG A 288 -18.89 -16.87 -3.98
CA ARG A 288 -19.41 -16.49 -5.31
C ARG A 288 -20.93 -16.57 -5.36
N GLY A 289 -21.57 -15.54 -5.89
CA GLY A 289 -23.03 -15.42 -5.99
C GLY A 289 -23.75 -15.14 -4.67
N LYS A 290 -23.01 -14.96 -3.57
CA LYS A 290 -23.50 -14.65 -2.23
C LYS A 290 -22.86 -13.38 -1.64
N GLU A 291 -22.23 -12.57 -2.49
CA GLU A 291 -21.41 -11.43 -2.08
C GLU A 291 -22.21 -10.42 -1.23
N LEU A 292 -23.42 -10.06 -1.66
CA LEU A 292 -24.27 -9.13 -0.91
C LEU A 292 -24.63 -9.68 0.49
N GLU A 293 -24.98 -10.96 0.57
CA GLU A 293 -25.28 -11.65 1.82
C GLU A 293 -24.05 -11.67 2.75
N ASP A 294 -22.85 -11.95 2.18
CA ASP A 294 -21.60 -11.93 2.93
C ASP A 294 -21.34 -10.55 3.52
N TYR A 295 -21.39 -9.50 2.69
CA TYR A 295 -21.20 -8.13 3.17
C TYR A 295 -22.21 -7.72 4.23
N GLN A 296 -23.48 -8.01 4.02
CA GLN A 296 -24.53 -7.71 4.99
C GLN A 296 -24.27 -8.40 6.33
N THR A 297 -23.84 -9.65 6.29
CA THR A 297 -23.55 -10.43 7.50
C THR A 297 -22.34 -9.89 8.26
N VAL A 298 -21.20 -9.72 7.57
CA VAL A 298 -19.95 -9.34 8.23
C VAL A 298 -19.90 -7.87 8.66
N THR A 299 -20.68 -7.01 8.01
CA THR A 299 -20.74 -5.57 8.33
C THR A 299 -21.96 -5.17 9.15
N GLN A 300 -22.76 -6.14 9.63
CA GLN A 300 -24.00 -5.85 10.35
C GLN A 300 -23.79 -4.88 11.53
N MET A 301 -22.68 -5.03 12.24
CA MET A 301 -22.32 -4.22 13.40
C MET A 301 -21.09 -3.33 13.16
N LEU A 302 -20.66 -3.17 11.90
CA LEU A 302 -19.51 -2.38 11.53
C LEU A 302 -19.96 -1.14 10.71
N PRO A 303 -20.22 0.00 11.35
CA PRO A 303 -20.42 1.24 10.61
C PRO A 303 -19.10 1.68 9.96
N MET A 304 -19.20 2.42 8.87
CA MET A 304 -18.05 3.04 8.21
C MET A 304 -17.21 3.83 9.23
N GLY A 305 -15.89 3.61 9.23
CA GLY A 305 -14.97 4.27 10.15
C GLY A 305 -14.88 3.64 11.55
N PHE A 306 -15.52 2.48 11.80
CA PHE A 306 -15.42 1.78 13.10
C PHE A 306 -13.98 1.40 13.42
N GLY A 307 -13.54 1.74 14.63
CA GLY A 307 -12.18 1.56 15.11
C GLY A 307 -11.58 2.86 15.65
N ASP A 308 -10.28 3.02 15.52
CA ASP A 308 -9.53 4.21 15.96
C ASP A 308 -8.50 4.64 14.92
N ASP A 309 -7.53 5.46 15.34
CA ASP A 309 -6.46 5.96 14.47
C ASP A 309 -5.46 4.87 14.05
N TRP A 310 -5.45 3.71 14.71
CA TRP A 310 -4.50 2.62 14.44
C TRP A 310 -5.10 1.48 13.62
N LEU A 311 -6.38 1.19 13.83
CA LEU A 311 -7.11 0.15 13.09
C LEU A 311 -8.52 0.59 12.82
N ARG A 312 -8.91 0.68 11.54
CA ARG A 312 -10.21 1.21 11.16
C ARG A 312 -10.82 0.48 9.96
N PHE A 313 -12.11 0.18 10.07
CA PHE A 313 -12.91 -0.34 8.97
C PHE A 313 -13.17 0.75 7.90
N ASN A 314 -12.94 0.44 6.62
CA ASN A 314 -13.07 1.39 5.50
C ASN A 314 -13.97 0.90 4.36
N GLY A 315 -14.90 0.01 4.63
CA GLY A 315 -15.88 -0.44 3.64
C GLY A 315 -15.55 -1.78 2.99
N ILE A 316 -15.82 -1.91 1.69
CA ILE A 316 -15.69 -3.19 0.98
C ILE A 316 -14.78 -3.06 -0.25
N GLY A 317 -14.10 -4.13 -0.60
CA GLY A 317 -13.19 -4.20 -1.74
C GLY A 317 -12.38 -5.49 -1.67
N GLU A 318 -11.49 -5.78 -2.64
CA GLU A 318 -11.44 -5.13 -3.96
C GLU A 318 -12.28 -5.87 -5.02
N ASN A 319 -12.48 -7.16 -4.85
CA ASN A 319 -13.40 -7.94 -5.69
C ASN A 319 -14.79 -7.89 -5.08
N VAL A 320 -15.56 -6.87 -5.46
CA VAL A 320 -16.88 -6.61 -4.87
C VAL A 320 -17.93 -7.61 -5.36
N ALA A 321 -17.83 -8.05 -6.62
CA ALA A 321 -18.69 -9.07 -7.18
C ALA A 321 -17.89 -9.99 -8.11
N TRP A 322 -17.85 -11.28 -7.79
CA TRP A 322 -17.05 -12.27 -8.55
C TRP A 322 -17.39 -12.33 -10.04
N GLY A 323 -18.65 -12.14 -10.39
CA GLY A 323 -19.10 -12.13 -11.78
C GLY A 323 -18.61 -10.94 -12.60
N MET A 324 -18.13 -9.89 -11.93
CA MET A 324 -17.63 -8.66 -12.56
C MET A 324 -16.10 -8.51 -12.49
N TYR A 325 -15.38 -9.47 -11.89
CA TYR A 325 -13.93 -9.38 -11.74
C TYR A 325 -13.23 -9.43 -13.11
N ASN A 326 -12.74 -8.25 -13.59
CA ASN A 326 -12.11 -8.09 -14.91
C ASN A 326 -12.93 -8.70 -16.07
N ASN A 327 -14.25 -8.77 -15.94
CA ASN A 327 -15.09 -9.42 -16.92
C ASN A 327 -15.27 -8.53 -18.16
N ASP A 328 -14.77 -8.99 -19.30
CA ASP A 328 -14.85 -8.24 -20.55
C ASP A 328 -16.26 -8.31 -21.20
N ASN A 329 -17.08 -9.29 -20.81
CA ASN A 329 -18.42 -9.51 -21.38
C ASN A 329 -19.41 -9.92 -20.27
N PRO A 330 -19.68 -9.08 -19.28
CA PRO A 330 -20.59 -9.40 -18.20
C PRO A 330 -22.05 -9.47 -18.71
N THR A 331 -22.77 -10.46 -18.21
CA THR A 331 -24.22 -10.56 -18.44
C THR A 331 -24.97 -9.46 -17.68
N GLU A 332 -26.19 -9.14 -18.10
CA GLU A 332 -27.04 -8.18 -17.38
C GLU A 332 -27.32 -8.62 -15.93
N ALA A 333 -27.41 -9.92 -15.66
CA ALA A 333 -27.56 -10.46 -14.31
C ALA A 333 -26.33 -10.17 -13.43
N GLN A 334 -25.12 -10.24 -13.98
CA GLN A 334 -23.90 -9.90 -13.26
C GLN A 334 -23.79 -8.40 -12.98
N LYS A 335 -24.14 -7.56 -13.95
CA LYS A 335 -24.22 -6.11 -13.75
C LYS A 335 -25.27 -5.74 -12.70
N GLU A 336 -26.44 -6.39 -12.73
CA GLU A 336 -27.49 -6.18 -11.75
C GLU A 336 -27.04 -6.59 -10.34
N GLN A 337 -26.33 -7.71 -10.20
CA GLN A 337 -25.75 -8.13 -8.92
C GLN A 337 -24.80 -7.06 -8.37
N LEU A 338 -23.88 -6.55 -9.19
CA LEU A 338 -22.96 -5.48 -8.80
C LEU A 338 -23.73 -4.21 -8.40
N TYR A 339 -24.75 -3.84 -9.19
CA TYR A 339 -25.61 -2.69 -8.88
C TYR A 339 -26.28 -2.82 -7.52
N GLN A 340 -26.82 -3.99 -7.18
CA GLN A 340 -27.47 -4.21 -5.88
C GLN A 340 -26.49 -4.08 -4.71
N ILE A 341 -25.25 -4.57 -4.88
CA ILE A 341 -24.19 -4.42 -3.88
C ILE A 341 -23.82 -2.94 -3.72
N TYR A 342 -23.62 -2.23 -4.83
CA TYR A 342 -23.26 -0.82 -4.81
C TYR A 342 -24.35 0.06 -4.22
N LYS A 343 -25.61 -0.16 -4.59
CA LYS A 343 -26.76 0.53 -4.02
C LYS A 343 -26.85 0.32 -2.51
N TRP A 344 -26.67 -0.91 -2.06
CA TRP A 344 -26.63 -1.23 -0.63
C TRP A 344 -25.46 -0.53 0.07
N ALA A 345 -24.26 -0.60 -0.48
CA ALA A 345 -23.07 0.05 0.11
C ALA A 345 -23.24 1.58 0.18
N ALA A 346 -23.79 2.20 -0.87
CA ALA A 346 -24.11 3.63 -0.90
C ALA A 346 -25.11 4.01 0.21
N SER A 347 -26.18 3.22 0.40
CA SER A 347 -27.17 3.43 1.46
C SER A 347 -26.57 3.35 2.87
N ARG A 348 -25.49 2.59 3.03
CA ARG A 348 -24.71 2.44 4.27
C ARG A 348 -23.54 3.43 4.36
N ARG A 349 -23.37 4.32 3.35
CA ARG A 349 -22.27 5.28 3.23
C ARG A 349 -20.89 4.63 3.30
N MET A 350 -20.77 3.40 2.80
CA MET A 350 -19.51 2.66 2.76
C MET A 350 -18.63 3.10 1.59
N THR A 351 -17.33 3.14 1.80
CA THR A 351 -16.34 3.26 0.73
C THR A 351 -16.25 1.93 -0.03
N ILE A 352 -15.96 2.03 -1.32
CA ILE A 352 -15.69 0.89 -2.19
C ILE A 352 -14.33 1.10 -2.87
N THR A 353 -13.50 0.07 -2.81
CA THR A 353 -12.36 -0.10 -3.71
C THR A 353 -12.69 -1.21 -4.69
N GLN A 354 -12.73 -0.91 -5.98
CA GLN A 354 -13.07 -1.87 -7.03
C GLN A 354 -11.85 -2.22 -7.87
N HIS A 355 -11.50 -3.50 -7.94
CA HIS A 355 -10.48 -4.03 -8.84
C HIS A 355 -10.93 -3.98 -10.30
N TRP A 356 -10.13 -3.37 -11.19
CA TRP A 356 -10.35 -3.43 -12.64
C TRP A 356 -9.06 -3.13 -13.41
N ASN A 357 -8.61 -4.05 -14.26
CA ASN A 357 -7.32 -3.91 -14.96
C ASN A 357 -7.41 -3.27 -16.35
N ASN A 358 -8.52 -3.52 -17.08
CA ASN A 358 -8.59 -3.27 -18.52
C ASN A 358 -9.51 -2.10 -18.86
N ASN A 359 -8.99 -1.12 -19.60
CA ASN A 359 -9.81 -0.01 -20.09
C ASN A 359 -10.92 -0.46 -21.06
N ARG A 360 -10.66 -1.51 -21.88
CA ARG A 360 -11.63 -2.00 -22.88
C ARG A 360 -12.98 -2.42 -22.31
N SER A 361 -13.01 -2.85 -21.06
CA SER A 361 -14.23 -3.34 -20.39
C SER A 361 -14.66 -2.50 -19.20
N VAL A 362 -13.89 -1.47 -18.81
CA VAL A 362 -14.22 -0.64 -17.64
C VAL A 362 -15.54 0.13 -17.79
N HIS A 363 -15.99 0.36 -19.04
CA HIS A 363 -17.29 0.98 -19.29
C HIS A 363 -18.45 0.21 -18.65
N HIS A 364 -18.41 -1.13 -18.59
CA HIS A 364 -19.41 -1.93 -17.89
C HIS A 364 -19.50 -1.60 -16.39
N LEU A 365 -18.34 -1.36 -15.77
CA LEU A 365 -18.26 -0.92 -14.38
C LEU A 365 -18.78 0.50 -14.22
N LEU A 366 -18.34 1.41 -15.09
CA LEU A 366 -18.73 2.82 -15.05
C LEU A 366 -20.25 3.01 -15.28
N ASP A 367 -20.88 2.20 -16.16
CA ASP A 367 -22.32 2.21 -16.37
C ASP A 367 -23.09 1.88 -15.08
N VAL A 368 -22.59 0.90 -14.31
CA VAL A 368 -23.20 0.53 -13.03
C VAL A 368 -23.01 1.64 -11.98
N LEU A 369 -21.80 2.24 -11.92
CA LEU A 369 -21.54 3.36 -11.02
C LEU A 369 -22.44 4.57 -11.31
N GLU A 370 -22.60 4.93 -12.58
CA GLU A 370 -23.50 6.03 -13.02
C GLU A 370 -24.96 5.74 -12.67
N ARG A 371 -25.36 4.48 -12.77
CA ARG A 371 -26.73 4.08 -12.37
C ARG A 371 -26.95 4.27 -10.88
N VAL A 372 -25.99 3.93 -10.03
CA VAL A 372 -26.08 4.14 -8.58
C VAL A 372 -26.04 5.63 -8.24
N ASP A 373 -25.13 6.39 -8.88
CA ASP A 373 -24.96 7.83 -8.62
C ASP A 373 -26.23 8.63 -8.87
N ARG A 374 -27.03 8.25 -9.90
CA ARG A 374 -28.34 8.87 -10.17
C ARG A 374 -29.34 8.71 -9.01
N GLU A 375 -29.22 7.67 -8.22
CA GLU A 375 -30.10 7.40 -7.07
C GLU A 375 -29.50 7.92 -5.76
N THR A 376 -28.20 7.78 -5.61
CA THR A 376 -27.46 8.16 -4.40
C THR A 376 -26.09 8.69 -4.83
N PRO A 377 -25.82 10.00 -4.70
CA PRO A 377 -24.53 10.58 -5.06
C PRO A 377 -23.36 9.88 -4.38
N ILE A 378 -22.41 9.33 -5.17
CA ILE A 378 -21.29 8.56 -4.66
C ILE A 378 -20.01 9.38 -4.43
N ALA A 379 -19.90 10.57 -5.00
CA ALA A 379 -18.70 11.42 -4.85
C ALA A 379 -18.28 11.64 -3.38
N PRO A 380 -19.21 11.88 -2.41
CA PRO A 380 -18.84 12.02 -1.00
C PRO A 380 -18.34 10.73 -0.35
N LEU A 381 -18.51 9.58 -0.99
CA LEU A 381 -18.14 8.27 -0.47
C LEU A 381 -16.70 7.90 -0.82
N ARG A 382 -16.04 8.70 -1.66
CA ARG A 382 -14.63 8.52 -2.09
C ARG A 382 -14.34 7.11 -2.62
N TRP A 383 -15.25 6.60 -3.45
CA TRP A 383 -15.06 5.31 -4.11
C TRP A 383 -13.87 5.33 -5.05
N SER A 384 -13.28 4.18 -5.31
CA SER A 384 -12.06 4.08 -6.12
C SER A 384 -12.06 2.88 -7.07
N ILE A 385 -11.37 3.04 -8.18
CA ILE A 385 -10.97 1.94 -9.06
C ILE A 385 -9.48 1.71 -8.85
N ALA A 386 -9.12 0.46 -8.54
CA ALA A 386 -7.72 0.03 -8.41
C ALA A 386 -7.19 -0.52 -9.75
N HIS A 387 -5.89 -0.35 -9.98
CA HIS A 387 -5.13 -0.78 -11.16
C HIS A 387 -5.39 0.08 -12.40
N LEU A 388 -6.28 -0.32 -13.30
CA LEU A 388 -6.66 0.37 -14.54
C LEU A 388 -5.45 0.96 -15.30
N ASN A 389 -4.49 0.10 -15.64
CA ASN A 389 -3.17 0.51 -16.15
C ASN A 389 -3.21 1.22 -17.52
N ASP A 390 -4.27 1.06 -18.29
CA ASP A 390 -4.44 1.60 -19.66
C ASP A 390 -5.68 2.49 -19.79
N ALA A 391 -6.05 3.23 -18.73
CA ALA A 391 -7.23 4.09 -18.73
C ALA A 391 -7.24 5.09 -19.90
N SER A 392 -8.37 5.19 -20.62
CA SER A 392 -8.55 6.21 -21.66
C SER A 392 -8.95 7.56 -21.05
N PRO A 393 -8.73 8.67 -21.79
CA PRO A 393 -9.23 9.99 -21.37
C PRO A 393 -10.75 10.01 -21.14
N GLU A 394 -11.52 9.24 -21.92
CA GLU A 394 -12.97 9.07 -21.75
C GLU A 394 -13.31 8.42 -20.42
N SER A 395 -12.69 7.27 -20.12
CA SER A 395 -12.91 6.56 -18.85
C SER A 395 -12.52 7.42 -17.66
N LEU A 396 -11.37 8.11 -17.75
CA LEU A 396 -10.95 9.07 -16.72
C LEU A 396 -11.94 10.23 -16.56
N GLY A 397 -12.49 10.75 -17.66
CA GLY A 397 -13.52 11.80 -17.62
C GLY A 397 -14.79 11.35 -16.89
N ARG A 398 -15.25 10.12 -17.12
CA ARG A 398 -16.37 9.52 -16.41
C ARG A 398 -16.08 9.34 -14.92
N MET A 399 -14.89 8.83 -14.57
CA MET A 399 -14.45 8.73 -13.17
C MET A 399 -14.46 10.10 -12.48
N LYS A 400 -13.94 11.13 -13.15
CA LYS A 400 -13.96 12.51 -12.62
C LYS A 400 -15.38 13.00 -12.35
N THR A 401 -16.31 12.79 -13.27
CA THR A 401 -17.71 13.21 -13.14
C THR A 401 -18.37 12.54 -11.94
N LEU A 402 -18.07 11.27 -11.70
CA LEU A 402 -18.56 10.48 -10.58
C LEU A 402 -17.85 10.78 -9.24
N GLY A 403 -16.75 11.55 -9.25
CA GLY A 403 -15.92 11.74 -8.06
C GLY A 403 -15.18 10.48 -7.62
N VAL A 404 -15.01 9.51 -8.53
CA VAL A 404 -14.29 8.25 -8.28
C VAL A 404 -12.80 8.47 -8.40
N GLY A 405 -12.03 8.06 -7.38
CA GLY A 405 -10.58 8.14 -7.37
C GLY A 405 -9.90 6.94 -8.03
N TRP A 406 -8.60 7.07 -8.23
CA TRP A 406 -7.76 6.05 -8.83
C TRP A 406 -6.68 5.59 -7.85
N LEU A 407 -6.70 4.30 -7.49
CA LEU A 407 -5.63 3.65 -6.73
C LEU A 407 -4.66 3.03 -7.73
N MET A 408 -3.51 3.68 -7.88
CA MET A 408 -2.50 3.32 -8.87
C MET A 408 -1.39 2.48 -8.22
N GLN A 409 -1.12 1.32 -8.80
CA GLN A 409 -0.05 0.42 -8.38
C GLN A 409 1.02 0.33 -9.46
N ASN A 410 2.20 -0.17 -9.07
CA ASN A 410 3.35 -0.28 -9.98
C ASN A 410 3.35 -1.56 -10.85
N ALA A 411 2.17 -2.05 -11.24
CA ALA A 411 2.04 -3.27 -12.05
C ALA A 411 2.85 -3.20 -13.35
N MET A 412 2.89 -2.05 -14.00
CA MET A 412 3.62 -1.86 -15.25
C MET A 412 5.15 -1.89 -15.07
N TYR A 413 5.67 -1.72 -13.86
CA TYR A 413 7.08 -1.95 -13.57
C TYR A 413 7.47 -3.42 -13.80
N PHE A 414 6.60 -4.36 -13.40
CA PHE A 414 6.86 -5.79 -13.51
C PHE A 414 6.30 -6.41 -14.79
N ASN A 415 5.14 -5.94 -15.27
CA ASN A 415 4.41 -6.51 -16.40
C ASN A 415 4.56 -5.70 -17.72
N GLY A 416 5.33 -4.62 -17.73
CA GLY A 416 5.40 -3.71 -18.86
C GLY A 416 5.84 -4.37 -20.15
N GLU A 417 6.82 -5.29 -20.12
CA GLU A 417 7.26 -6.02 -21.31
C GLU A 417 6.16 -6.93 -21.87
N ALA A 418 5.39 -7.59 -21.00
CA ALA A 418 4.26 -8.41 -21.43
C ALA A 418 3.13 -7.55 -22.02
N PHE A 419 2.86 -6.38 -21.41
CA PHE A 419 1.91 -5.40 -21.93
C PHE A 419 2.34 -4.88 -23.31
N LEU A 420 3.62 -4.49 -23.46
CA LEU A 420 4.19 -4.03 -24.72
C LEU A 420 4.03 -5.06 -25.82
N LYS A 421 4.34 -6.32 -25.52
CA LYS A 421 4.19 -7.45 -26.45
C LYS A 421 2.73 -7.65 -26.87
N ALA A 422 1.79 -7.47 -25.95
CA ALA A 422 0.37 -7.70 -26.20
C ALA A 422 -0.35 -6.53 -26.87
N ARG A 423 0.05 -5.28 -26.58
CA ARG A 423 -0.70 -4.07 -26.93
C ARG A 423 0.07 -3.10 -27.85
N GLY A 424 1.37 -3.30 -28.02
CA GLY A 424 2.24 -2.47 -28.86
C GLY A 424 2.68 -1.15 -28.22
N ASN A 425 3.57 -0.46 -28.94
CA ASN A 425 4.22 0.76 -28.46
C ASN A 425 3.24 1.92 -28.20
N GLU A 426 2.23 2.09 -29.06
CA GLU A 426 1.27 3.19 -28.93
C GLU A 426 0.52 3.13 -27.59
N ALA A 427 -0.01 1.93 -27.25
CA ALA A 427 -0.67 1.74 -25.98
C ALA A 427 0.29 1.90 -24.78
N MET A 428 1.54 1.43 -24.94
CA MET A 428 2.55 1.49 -23.90
C MET A 428 2.91 2.92 -23.49
N ARG A 429 2.95 3.85 -24.43
CA ARG A 429 3.33 5.26 -24.21
C ARG A 429 2.42 6.00 -23.22
N LEU A 430 1.21 5.51 -23.01
CA LEU A 430 0.19 6.12 -22.15
C LEU A 430 -0.20 5.22 -20.95
N ALA A 431 0.53 4.14 -20.69
CA ALA A 431 0.12 3.15 -19.69
C ALA A 431 1.09 3.10 -18.48
N PRO A 432 0.65 3.60 -17.33
CA PRO A 432 -0.63 4.28 -17.04
C PRO A 432 -0.58 5.80 -17.33
N PRO A 433 -1.72 6.44 -17.64
CA PRO A 433 -1.81 7.87 -18.00
C PRO A 433 -1.86 8.78 -16.76
N ILE A 434 -0.80 8.78 -15.97
CA ILE A 434 -0.75 9.42 -14.64
C ILE A 434 -1.04 10.92 -14.73
N MET A 435 -0.31 11.62 -15.60
CA MET A 435 -0.44 13.07 -15.70
C MET A 435 -1.75 13.50 -16.36
N THR A 436 -2.35 12.65 -17.20
CA THR A 436 -3.69 12.88 -17.72
C THR A 436 -4.73 12.86 -16.61
N ALA A 437 -4.67 11.84 -15.72
CA ALA A 437 -5.57 11.75 -14.57
C ALA A 437 -5.35 12.91 -13.58
N LEU A 438 -4.10 13.28 -13.32
CA LEU A 438 -3.76 14.41 -12.43
C LEU A 438 -4.31 15.74 -12.98
N LYS A 439 -4.12 16.01 -14.27
CA LYS A 439 -4.63 17.23 -14.94
C LYS A 439 -6.16 17.31 -14.93
N LEU A 440 -6.84 16.19 -14.99
CA LEU A 440 -8.30 16.11 -14.81
C LEU A 440 -8.73 16.34 -13.35
N GLY A 441 -7.80 16.33 -12.40
CA GLY A 441 -8.08 16.49 -10.98
C GLY A 441 -8.77 15.25 -10.37
N ILE A 442 -8.44 14.06 -10.88
CA ILE A 442 -8.85 12.79 -10.26
C ILE A 442 -7.98 12.57 -9.03
N PRO A 443 -8.56 12.25 -7.86
CA PRO A 443 -7.76 11.83 -6.71
C PRO A 443 -6.95 10.57 -7.04
N ILE A 444 -5.63 10.60 -6.81
CA ILE A 444 -4.72 9.49 -7.08
C ILE A 444 -4.04 9.07 -5.78
N GLY A 445 -4.16 7.79 -5.42
CA GLY A 445 -3.41 7.17 -4.35
C GLY A 445 -2.34 6.23 -4.90
N GLY A 446 -1.11 6.32 -4.37
CA GLY A 446 -0.05 5.38 -4.68
C GLY A 446 -0.13 4.14 -3.78
N GLY A 447 -0.05 2.97 -4.37
CA GLY A 447 -0.05 1.69 -3.66
C GLY A 447 0.86 0.67 -4.33
N THR A 448 1.13 -0.44 -3.66
CA THR A 448 2.04 -1.47 -4.17
C THR A 448 1.33 -2.72 -4.67
N ASP A 449 0.11 -3.00 -4.22
CA ASP A 449 -0.59 -4.27 -4.44
C ASP A 449 0.26 -5.49 -4.00
N ALA A 450 1.15 -5.26 -3.02
CA ALA A 450 2.00 -6.34 -2.54
C ALA A 450 1.15 -7.37 -1.77
N HIS A 451 1.60 -8.61 -1.71
CA HIS A 451 2.97 -9.10 -1.93
C HIS A 451 3.08 -10.18 -3.05
N ARG A 452 1.99 -10.78 -3.51
CA ARG A 452 2.05 -11.90 -4.47
C ARG A 452 2.40 -11.47 -5.90
N VAL A 453 2.16 -10.22 -6.25
CA VAL A 453 2.36 -9.72 -7.61
C VAL A 453 3.44 -8.66 -7.71
N MET A 454 3.66 -7.88 -6.65
CA MET A 454 4.56 -6.73 -6.68
C MET A 454 5.37 -6.60 -5.40
N SER A 455 6.35 -5.69 -5.43
CA SER A 455 7.18 -5.34 -4.29
C SER A 455 6.43 -4.44 -3.32
N TYR A 456 6.52 -4.71 -2.02
CA TYR A 456 6.01 -3.82 -0.97
C TYR A 456 6.92 -2.60 -0.70
N ASN A 457 8.02 -2.44 -1.44
CA ASN A 457 8.91 -1.29 -1.28
C ASN A 457 8.33 -0.07 -2.03
N PRO A 458 7.86 0.99 -1.34
CA PRO A 458 7.24 2.15 -1.97
C PRO A 458 8.25 2.96 -2.81
N PHE A 459 9.54 2.90 -2.48
CA PHE A 459 10.57 3.61 -3.25
C PHE A 459 10.82 2.97 -4.62
N VAL A 460 10.58 1.67 -4.79
CA VAL A 460 10.55 1.02 -6.10
C VAL A 460 9.41 1.59 -6.94
N SER A 461 8.24 1.78 -6.35
CA SER A 461 7.10 2.40 -7.03
C SER A 461 7.36 3.87 -7.36
N LEU A 462 7.92 4.63 -6.41
CA LEU A 462 8.29 6.03 -6.61
C LEU A 462 9.33 6.19 -7.73
N GLN A 463 10.34 5.31 -7.79
CA GLN A 463 11.30 5.29 -8.89
C GLN A 463 10.60 5.06 -10.22
N TRP A 464 9.79 4.01 -10.31
CA TRP A 464 9.02 3.68 -11.52
C TRP A 464 8.09 4.82 -11.97
N MET A 465 7.46 5.53 -11.02
CA MET A 465 6.62 6.69 -11.36
C MET A 465 7.40 7.78 -12.08
N VAL A 466 8.61 8.09 -11.59
CA VAL A 466 9.43 9.21 -12.12
C VAL A 466 10.25 8.83 -13.36
N ASP A 467 10.71 7.57 -13.48
CA ASP A 467 11.56 7.16 -14.62
C ASP A 467 10.79 6.47 -15.75
N GLY A 468 9.58 6.00 -15.47
CA GLY A 468 8.71 5.37 -16.45
C GLY A 468 9.25 4.07 -17.03
N LYS A 469 10.17 3.37 -16.35
CA LYS A 469 10.83 2.17 -16.87
C LYS A 469 10.34 0.92 -16.16
N THR A 470 10.27 -0.18 -16.90
CA THR A 470 10.06 -1.50 -16.31
C THR A 470 11.29 -1.93 -15.50
N VAL A 471 11.15 -2.99 -14.73
CA VAL A 471 12.28 -3.63 -14.02
C VAL A 471 13.38 -4.11 -14.99
N GLY A 472 13.01 -4.41 -16.24
CA GLY A 472 13.94 -4.77 -17.32
C GLY A 472 14.60 -3.58 -18.00
N GLY A 473 14.20 -2.34 -17.67
CA GLY A 473 14.73 -1.10 -18.24
C GLY A 473 13.98 -0.59 -19.47
N THR A 474 12.88 -1.22 -19.86
CA THR A 474 12.07 -0.80 -21.02
C THR A 474 11.24 0.45 -20.68
N PRO A 475 11.32 1.55 -21.46
CA PRO A 475 10.46 2.72 -21.27
C PRO A 475 8.99 2.38 -21.50
N THR A 476 8.10 2.85 -20.60
CA THR A 476 6.66 2.53 -20.65
C THR A 476 5.79 3.74 -20.96
N ARG A 477 6.24 4.94 -20.65
CA ARG A 477 5.46 6.17 -20.75
C ARG A 477 6.24 7.24 -21.49
N ASP A 478 5.54 8.13 -22.18
CA ASP A 478 6.11 9.38 -22.67
C ASP A 478 6.49 10.28 -21.49
N GLU A 479 7.46 11.16 -21.70
CA GLU A 479 7.95 12.10 -20.69
C GLU A 479 6.83 12.96 -20.09
N GLU A 480 5.84 13.32 -20.90
CA GLU A 480 4.66 14.11 -20.51
C GLU A 480 3.73 13.37 -19.53
N GLN A 481 3.87 12.05 -19.40
CA GLN A 481 3.14 11.20 -18.43
C GLN A 481 3.96 10.88 -17.19
N LEU A 482 5.18 11.41 -17.05
CA LEU A 482 6.02 11.20 -15.88
C LEU A 482 5.74 12.31 -14.85
N PRO A 483 5.30 11.97 -13.63
CA PRO A 483 5.17 12.95 -12.57
C PRO A 483 6.54 13.41 -12.08
N THR A 484 6.59 14.61 -11.55
CA THR A 484 7.72 15.08 -10.76
C THR A 484 7.85 14.22 -9.48
N ARG A 485 9.03 14.27 -8.85
CA ARG A 485 9.26 13.56 -7.58
C ARG A 485 8.30 13.98 -6.47
N GLU A 486 7.98 15.27 -6.41
CA GLU A 486 7.03 15.79 -5.44
C GLU A 486 5.60 15.28 -5.71
N GLU A 487 5.14 15.28 -6.97
CA GLU A 487 3.84 14.72 -7.33
C GLU A 487 3.76 13.23 -7.02
N ALA A 488 4.81 12.46 -7.35
CA ALA A 488 4.87 11.04 -7.00
C ALA A 488 4.82 10.82 -5.48
N LEU A 489 5.55 11.63 -4.70
CA LEU A 489 5.50 11.58 -3.24
C LEU A 489 4.11 11.92 -2.69
N ARG A 490 3.41 12.90 -3.31
CA ARG A 490 2.03 13.24 -2.95
C ARG A 490 1.07 12.08 -3.11
N PHE A 491 1.26 11.20 -4.11
CA PHE A 491 0.42 10.02 -4.28
C PHE A 491 0.56 9.04 -3.10
N TYR A 492 1.76 8.87 -2.55
CA TYR A 492 2.03 8.02 -1.37
C TYR A 492 1.79 8.71 -0.02
N THR A 493 1.27 9.92 -0.01
CA THR A 493 1.04 10.70 1.21
C THR A 493 -0.36 11.31 1.23
N LEU A 494 -0.53 12.55 0.80
CA LEU A 494 -1.83 13.25 0.75
C LEU A 494 -2.85 12.53 -0.13
N GLY A 495 -2.43 12.06 -1.30
CA GLY A 495 -3.30 11.34 -2.22
C GLY A 495 -3.84 10.05 -1.60
N SER A 496 -2.97 9.24 -0.98
CA SER A 496 -3.39 8.04 -0.27
C SER A 496 -4.27 8.33 0.95
N ALA A 497 -3.97 9.41 1.70
CA ALA A 497 -4.76 9.81 2.86
C ALA A 497 -6.20 10.20 2.48
N TRP A 498 -6.42 10.70 1.27
CA TRP A 498 -7.76 11.06 0.80
C TRP A 498 -8.72 9.85 0.79
N PHE A 499 -8.27 8.68 0.38
CA PHE A 499 -9.10 7.46 0.31
C PHE A 499 -9.51 6.90 1.66
N THR A 500 -8.87 7.37 2.73
CA THR A 500 -9.17 6.98 4.11
C THR A 500 -9.80 8.11 4.92
N PHE A 501 -10.16 9.22 4.30
CA PHE A 501 -10.70 10.43 4.95
C PHE A 501 -9.74 11.05 5.99
N ASP A 502 -8.43 10.88 5.78
CA ASP A 502 -7.39 11.37 6.70
C ASP A 502 -6.56 12.54 6.14
N ASP A 503 -6.88 13.05 4.95
CA ASP A 503 -6.14 14.10 4.25
C ASP A 503 -6.01 15.41 5.05
N GLU A 504 -6.99 15.70 5.92
CA GLU A 504 -6.90 16.83 6.87
C GLU A 504 -6.04 16.53 8.11
N ARG A 505 -5.73 15.26 8.37
CA ARG A 505 -5.09 14.79 9.60
C ARG A 505 -3.65 14.32 9.42
N ARG A 506 -3.29 13.84 8.22
CA ARG A 506 -1.95 13.32 7.89
C ARG A 506 -1.61 13.50 6.41
N GLY A 507 -0.49 13.00 5.95
CA GLY A 507 -0.04 13.09 4.56
C GLY A 507 0.72 14.37 4.21
N SER A 508 0.82 15.33 5.16
CA SER A 508 1.73 16.48 5.08
C SER A 508 2.22 16.86 6.47
N LEU A 509 3.39 17.51 6.55
CA LEU A 509 3.98 17.94 7.82
C LEU A 509 3.57 19.39 8.11
N LYS A 510 2.46 19.54 8.81
CA LYS A 510 1.86 20.82 9.16
C LYS A 510 1.38 20.81 10.61
N ALA A 511 1.48 21.95 11.30
CA ALA A 511 0.95 22.09 12.65
C ALA A 511 -0.53 21.68 12.72
N GLY A 512 -0.87 20.90 13.74
CA GLY A 512 -2.19 20.30 13.97
C GLY A 512 -2.38 18.88 13.40
N LYS A 513 -1.56 18.46 12.42
CA LYS A 513 -1.60 17.10 11.86
C LYS A 513 -0.87 16.10 12.76
N LEU A 514 -1.19 14.81 12.54
CA LEU A 514 -0.49 13.71 13.22
C LEU A 514 0.99 13.70 12.85
N ALA A 515 1.83 13.40 13.82
CA ALA A 515 3.27 13.32 13.63
C ALA A 515 3.65 11.95 13.04
N ASP A 516 3.28 11.75 11.78
CA ASP A 516 3.63 10.59 10.96
C ASP A 516 4.68 11.06 9.94
N LEU A 517 5.95 10.60 10.08
CA LEU A 517 7.07 11.04 9.24
C LEU A 517 8.16 9.97 9.11
N ALA A 518 9.01 10.14 8.10
CA ALA A 518 10.20 9.32 7.90
C ALA A 518 11.43 10.19 7.64
N VAL A 519 12.54 9.89 8.32
CA VAL A 519 13.88 10.43 8.05
C VAL A 519 14.58 9.45 7.12
N LEU A 520 15.00 9.90 5.94
CA LEU A 520 15.47 9.03 4.87
C LEU A 520 17.01 8.86 4.87
N THR A 521 17.46 7.71 4.36
CA THR A 521 18.88 7.43 4.11
C THR A 521 19.46 8.26 2.98
N ARG A 522 18.61 8.74 2.05
CA ARG A 522 18.97 9.52 0.87
C ARG A 522 18.04 10.72 0.73
N ASP A 523 18.53 11.78 0.09
CA ASP A 523 17.65 12.87 -0.31
C ASP A 523 16.81 12.44 -1.53
N TYR A 524 15.58 12.04 -1.28
CA TYR A 524 14.64 11.59 -2.32
C TYR A 524 14.49 12.59 -3.48
N LEU A 525 14.56 13.90 -3.20
CA LEU A 525 14.35 14.92 -4.22
C LEU A 525 15.56 15.10 -5.15
N THR A 526 16.78 14.74 -4.71
CA THR A 526 18.02 15.01 -5.46
C THR A 526 18.86 13.77 -5.77
N THR A 527 18.62 12.63 -5.11
CA THR A 527 19.36 11.38 -5.40
C THR A 527 19.21 10.98 -6.88
N PRO A 528 20.20 10.35 -7.52
CA PRO A 528 20.05 9.83 -8.87
C PRO A 528 18.79 8.96 -8.99
N THR A 529 18.04 9.10 -10.10
CA THR A 529 16.73 8.42 -10.25
C THR A 529 16.85 6.90 -10.10
N GLY A 530 17.92 6.29 -10.62
CA GLY A 530 18.16 4.84 -10.49
C GLY A 530 18.45 4.37 -9.05
N ASP A 531 18.70 5.29 -8.11
CA ASP A 531 19.00 4.97 -6.70
C ASP A 531 17.78 5.18 -5.78
N ILE A 532 16.67 5.71 -6.31
CA ILE A 532 15.46 5.97 -5.50
C ILE A 532 14.97 4.67 -4.85
N GLY A 533 14.90 3.57 -5.60
CA GLY A 533 14.41 2.28 -5.11
C GLY A 533 15.23 1.67 -3.97
N ALA A 534 16.46 2.16 -3.75
CA ALA A 534 17.35 1.76 -2.64
C ALA A 534 17.22 2.67 -1.41
N THR A 535 16.26 3.60 -1.40
CA THR A 535 16.02 4.47 -0.24
C THR A 535 15.34 3.69 0.87
N GLU A 536 15.71 3.98 2.11
CA GLU A 536 15.15 3.42 3.33
C GLU A 536 14.96 4.56 4.35
N ALA A 537 14.22 4.29 5.42
CA ALA A 537 14.18 5.20 6.55
C ALA A 537 15.31 4.89 7.54
N LEU A 538 15.88 5.92 8.12
CA LEU A 538 16.73 5.85 9.31
C LEU A 538 15.92 6.02 10.60
N LEU A 539 14.78 6.71 10.51
CA LEU A 539 13.83 6.86 11.59
C LEU A 539 12.43 6.97 11.00
N THR A 540 11.48 6.24 11.57
CA THR A 540 10.06 6.37 11.26
C THR A 540 9.29 6.66 12.53
N MET A 541 8.48 7.72 12.49
CA MET A 541 7.61 8.15 13.58
C MET A 541 6.14 8.01 13.15
N VAL A 542 5.33 7.45 14.04
CA VAL A 542 3.88 7.30 13.84
C VAL A 542 3.16 7.81 15.08
N GLY A 543 2.37 8.87 14.92
CA GLY A 543 1.68 9.50 16.05
C GLY A 543 2.63 9.94 17.16
N GLY A 544 3.80 10.50 16.81
CA GLY A 544 4.83 10.93 17.77
C GLY A 544 5.68 9.80 18.35
N ARG A 545 5.32 8.53 18.15
CA ARG A 545 6.11 7.35 18.59
C ARG A 545 7.17 7.01 17.55
N ILE A 546 8.42 6.83 17.98
CA ILE A 546 9.51 6.35 17.11
C ILE A 546 9.41 4.83 17.04
N VAL A 547 8.79 4.34 15.96
CA VAL A 547 8.48 2.91 15.75
C VAL A 547 9.59 2.13 15.05
N TYR A 548 10.51 2.85 14.42
CA TYR A 548 11.72 2.31 13.80
C TYR A 548 12.85 3.34 13.88
N ALA A 549 14.04 2.90 14.25
CA ALA A 549 15.23 3.72 14.18
C ALA A 549 16.48 2.86 13.91
N ALA A 550 17.39 3.39 13.08
CA ALA A 550 18.61 2.72 12.68
C ALA A 550 19.79 3.72 12.58
N GLY A 551 21.01 3.21 12.46
CA GLY A 551 22.22 4.03 12.34
C GLY A 551 22.33 5.03 13.48
N PRO A 552 22.53 6.34 13.21
CA PRO A 552 22.73 7.35 14.25
C PRO A 552 21.49 7.56 15.16
N TYR A 553 20.31 7.09 14.71
CA TYR A 553 19.06 7.23 15.45
C TYR A 553 18.65 5.99 16.26
N ALA A 554 19.39 4.88 16.19
CA ALA A 554 19.03 3.60 16.82
C ALA A 554 18.68 3.72 18.31
N GLN A 555 19.30 4.65 19.03
CA GLN A 555 19.07 4.92 20.45
C GLN A 555 17.68 5.49 20.75
N PHE A 556 16.99 6.04 19.75
CA PHE A 556 15.68 6.69 19.91
C PHE A 556 14.53 5.71 19.69
N GLU A 557 14.79 4.48 19.19
CA GLU A 557 13.72 3.50 19.00
C GLU A 557 13.06 3.17 20.35
N GLU A 558 11.75 3.35 20.40
CA GLU A 558 11.01 3.08 21.63
C GLU A 558 10.97 1.59 21.90
N LYS A 559 11.47 1.22 23.09
CA LYS A 559 11.34 -0.17 23.58
C LYS A 559 9.86 -0.47 23.71
N ARG A 560 9.46 -1.59 23.11
CA ARG A 560 8.08 -2.07 23.19
C ARG A 560 7.66 -2.26 24.64
N PRO A 561 6.40 -1.92 25.01
CA PRO A 561 5.86 -2.43 26.27
C PRO A 561 5.96 -3.96 26.23
N ALA A 562 6.42 -4.55 27.32
CA ALA A 562 6.34 -6.01 27.47
C ALA A 562 4.88 -6.42 27.32
N PRO A 563 4.56 -7.55 26.66
CA PRO A 563 3.20 -8.06 26.67
C PRO A 563 2.75 -8.24 28.14
N PRO A 564 1.48 -7.91 28.45
CA PRO A 564 0.95 -8.01 29.80
C PRO A 564 1.01 -9.41 30.34
#